data_5a67ecf210d2fec4b95af263fadfe622
#
_entry.id   5a67ecf210d2fec4b95af263fadfe622
#
_cell.length_a   1.000
_cell.length_b   1.000
_cell.length_c   1.000
_cell.angle_alpha   90.00
_cell.angle_beta   90.00
_cell.angle_gamma   90.00
#
_symmetry.space_group_name_H-M   'P 1'
#
loop_
_entity.id
_entity.type
_entity.pdbx_description
1 polymer ?
#
loop_
_entity_poly.entity_id
_entity_poly.type
_entity_poly.pdbx_seq_one_letter_code
_entity_poly.pdbx_strand_id
1 'polypeptide(L)'
;MKDGILWHPKAWNEYSKWIVDRNIVIAKKIVELTKDISKNGLLNGLGKPERLKHYKKAIYSRRITDEHRLVYDVFDDTVRVLSYEEHYKDKNFDEY
;
A
#
# COMPACT_ATOMS: atom_id res chain seq x y z
N MET A 1 -3.24 -14.02 -9.05
CA MET A 1 -3.08 -12.59 -9.42
C MET A 1 -1.97 -12.44 -10.44
N LYS A 2 -2.09 -11.45 -11.29
CA LYS A 2 -1.02 -11.11 -12.24
C LYS A 2 0.22 -10.63 -11.50
N ASP A 3 1.39 -10.84 -12.09
CA ASP A 3 2.64 -10.31 -11.56
C ASP A 3 2.70 -8.80 -11.72
N GLY A 4 3.50 -8.17 -10.88
CA GLY A 4 3.69 -6.73 -10.90
C GLY A 4 2.78 -6.01 -9.91
N ILE A 5 2.98 -4.70 -9.80
CA ILE A 5 2.28 -3.82 -8.86
C ILE A 5 1.78 -2.60 -9.62
N LEU A 6 0.50 -2.33 -9.52
CA LEU A 6 -0.08 -1.09 -10.02
C LEU A 6 -0.01 -0.01 -8.95
N TRP A 7 0.08 1.23 -9.38
CA TRP A 7 0.11 2.38 -8.50
C TRP A 7 -1.01 3.32 -8.88
N HIS A 8 -1.93 3.56 -7.96
CA HIS A 8 -2.90 4.64 -8.15
C HIS A 8 -2.12 5.96 -8.29
N PRO A 9 -2.52 6.87 -9.19
CA PRO A 9 -1.78 8.14 -9.38
C PRO A 9 -1.51 8.91 -8.11
N LYS A 10 -2.45 8.93 -7.18
CA LYS A 10 -2.26 9.58 -5.88
C LYS A 10 -1.17 8.92 -5.05
N ALA A 11 -1.10 7.58 -5.07
CA ALA A 11 -0.05 6.83 -4.37
C ALA A 11 1.32 7.07 -4.99
N TRP A 12 1.39 7.14 -6.32
CA TRP A 12 2.62 7.45 -7.03
C TRP A 12 3.16 8.82 -6.67
N ASN A 13 2.28 9.82 -6.55
CA ASN A 13 2.68 11.17 -6.12
C ASN A 13 3.23 11.16 -4.70
N GLU A 14 2.63 10.43 -3.77
CA GLU A 14 3.12 10.26 -2.40
C GLU A 14 4.52 9.65 -2.40
N TYR A 15 4.70 8.56 -3.14
CA TYR A 15 5.99 7.86 -3.23
C TYR A 15 7.08 8.77 -3.81
N SER A 16 6.75 9.54 -4.84
CA SER A 16 7.69 10.48 -5.46
C SER A 16 8.19 11.53 -4.47
N LYS A 17 7.33 12.01 -3.58
CA LYS A 17 7.73 12.93 -2.50
C LYS A 17 8.77 12.30 -1.57
N TRP A 18 8.58 11.04 -1.18
CA TRP A 18 9.51 10.34 -0.31
C TRP A 18 10.91 10.22 -0.93
N ILE A 19 10.98 9.95 -2.22
CA ILE A 19 12.24 9.89 -2.96
C ILE A 19 12.90 11.27 -3.00
N VAL A 20 12.12 12.32 -3.29
CA VAL A 20 12.61 13.70 -3.34
C VAL A 20 13.15 14.12 -1.98
N ASP A 21 12.44 13.79 -0.91
CA ASP A 21 12.84 14.10 0.46
C ASP A 21 13.95 13.16 0.98
N ARG A 22 14.40 12.22 0.14
CA ARG A 22 15.47 11.27 0.44
C ARG A 22 15.21 10.38 1.66
N ASN A 23 13.95 10.05 1.91
CA ASN A 23 13.62 9.10 2.97
C ASN A 23 13.80 7.66 2.47
N ILE A 24 15.06 7.27 2.32
CA ILE A 24 15.44 6.00 1.71
C ILE A 24 14.96 4.80 2.54
N VAL A 25 14.96 4.91 3.86
CA VAL A 25 14.55 3.80 4.75
C VAL A 25 13.11 3.44 4.49
N ILE A 26 12.22 4.43 4.40
CA ILE A 26 10.80 4.20 4.13
C ILE A 26 10.59 3.70 2.70
N ALA A 27 11.28 4.29 1.73
CA ALA A 27 11.19 3.84 0.34
C ALA A 27 11.58 2.36 0.20
N LYS A 28 12.66 1.92 0.85
CA LYS A 28 13.07 0.52 0.87
C LYS A 28 12.03 -0.39 1.52
N LYS A 29 11.43 0.06 2.62
CA LYS A 29 10.40 -0.71 3.32
C LYS A 29 9.16 -0.89 2.43
N ILE A 30 8.76 0.13 1.70
CA ILE A 30 7.65 0.06 0.76
C ILE A 30 7.92 -0.98 -0.33
N VAL A 31 9.11 -0.98 -0.91
CA VAL A 31 9.51 -1.97 -1.92
C VAL A 31 9.47 -3.39 -1.33
N GLU A 32 10.01 -3.58 -0.13
CA GLU A 32 9.99 -4.85 0.56
C GLU A 32 8.56 -5.37 0.77
N LEU A 33 7.66 -4.51 1.24
CA LEU A 33 6.26 -4.88 1.45
C LEU A 33 5.53 -5.21 0.16
N THR A 34 5.75 -4.47 -0.92
CA THR A 34 5.12 -4.77 -2.21
C THR A 34 5.58 -6.11 -2.77
N LYS A 35 6.86 -6.43 -2.63
CA LYS A 35 7.39 -7.75 -3.00
C LYS A 35 6.79 -8.86 -2.14
N ASP A 36 6.61 -8.61 -0.85
CA ASP A 36 6.04 -9.58 0.07
C ASP A 36 4.56 -9.87 -0.25
N ILE A 37 3.79 -8.86 -0.64
CA ILE A 37 2.40 -9.07 -1.09
C ILE A 37 2.38 -10.00 -2.30
N SER A 38 3.25 -9.81 -3.27
CA SER A 38 3.33 -10.64 -4.46
C SER A 38 3.71 -12.09 -4.13
N LYS A 39 4.55 -12.28 -3.12
CA LYS A 39 5.04 -13.60 -2.71
C LYS A 39 4.07 -14.34 -1.79
N ASN A 40 3.54 -13.67 -0.79
CA ASN A 40 2.79 -14.29 0.32
C ASN A 40 1.29 -14.01 0.29
N GLY A 41 0.81 -13.16 -0.61
CA GLY A 41 -0.60 -12.85 -0.76
C GLY A 41 -1.06 -11.64 0.05
N LEU A 42 -2.37 -11.40 0.01
CA LEU A 42 -2.96 -10.16 0.54
C LEU A 42 -2.93 -10.06 2.06
N LEU A 43 -3.03 -11.17 2.76
CA LEU A 43 -3.22 -11.20 4.21
C LEU A 43 -2.15 -11.98 4.96
N ASN A 44 -1.04 -12.32 4.33
CA ASN A 44 0.04 -13.07 4.94
C ASN A 44 1.38 -12.35 4.76
N GLY A 45 2.26 -12.48 5.74
CA GLY A 45 3.63 -12.00 5.64
C GLY A 45 3.92 -10.76 6.45
N LEU A 46 4.81 -9.92 5.94
CA LEU A 46 5.39 -8.79 6.66
C LEU A 46 4.41 -7.63 6.87
N GLY A 47 4.60 -6.89 7.95
CA GLY A 47 3.88 -5.63 8.18
C GLY A 47 2.48 -5.78 8.74
N LYS A 48 2.18 -6.92 9.36
CA LYS A 48 0.87 -7.20 9.98
C LYS A 48 -0.29 -6.90 9.02
N PRO A 49 -0.39 -7.62 7.90
CA PRO A 49 -1.45 -7.36 6.92
C PRO A 49 -2.84 -7.55 7.52
N GLU A 50 -3.74 -6.64 7.20
CA GLU A 50 -5.13 -6.71 7.63
C GLU A 50 -6.07 -6.15 6.58
N ARG A 51 -7.34 -6.57 6.63
CA ARG A 51 -8.40 -5.96 5.84
C ARG A 51 -9.03 -4.83 6.63
N LEU A 52 -9.13 -3.65 6.02
CA LEU A 52 -9.74 -2.47 6.64
C LEU A 52 -11.27 -2.59 6.61
N LYS A 53 -11.90 -2.34 7.77
CA LYS A 53 -13.33 -2.64 7.97
C LYS A 53 -14.30 -1.56 7.48
N HIS A 54 -13.83 -0.33 7.27
CA HIS A 54 -14.72 0.81 7.04
C HIS A 54 -15.01 1.11 5.56
N TYR A 55 -14.59 0.23 4.67
CA TYR A 55 -14.77 0.40 3.23
C TYR A 55 -15.67 -0.69 2.67
N LYS A 56 -16.44 -0.34 1.64
CA LYS A 56 -17.28 -1.30 0.91
C LYS A 56 -16.44 -2.24 0.09
N LYS A 57 -15.38 -1.72 -0.52
CA LYS A 57 -14.42 -2.52 -1.28
C LYS A 57 -13.49 -3.28 -0.33
N ALA A 58 -12.88 -4.34 -0.83
CA ALA A 58 -11.84 -5.05 -0.12
C ALA A 58 -10.54 -4.23 -0.17
N ILE A 59 -10.24 -3.53 0.92
CA ILE A 59 -9.08 -2.67 1.08
C ILE A 59 -8.22 -3.26 2.19
N TYR A 60 -6.92 -3.32 1.96
CA TYR A 60 -5.95 -3.95 2.88
C TYR A 60 -4.88 -2.95 3.29
N SER A 61 -4.23 -3.22 4.42
CA SER A 61 -3.10 -2.41 4.85
C SER A 61 -1.98 -3.27 5.43
N ARG A 62 -0.76 -2.74 5.35
CA ARG A 62 0.42 -3.26 6.04
C ARG A 62 1.16 -2.10 6.69
N ARG A 63 1.79 -2.36 7.82
CA ARG A 63 2.59 -1.35 8.52
C ARG A 63 3.90 -1.12 7.79
N ILE A 64 4.22 0.15 7.53
CA ILE A 64 5.53 0.58 7.06
C ILE A 64 6.37 0.97 8.28
N THR A 65 5.80 1.87 9.11
CA THR A 65 6.30 2.27 10.43
C THR A 65 5.14 2.24 11.41
N ASP A 66 5.34 2.69 12.65
CA ASP A 66 4.23 2.81 13.61
C ASP A 66 3.14 3.78 13.14
N GLU A 67 3.52 4.78 12.35
CA GLU A 67 2.61 5.84 11.90
C GLU A 67 2.12 5.65 10.46
N HIS A 68 2.94 5.05 9.59
CA HIS A 68 2.66 4.94 8.17
C HIS A 68 2.15 3.56 7.80
N ARG A 69 1.18 3.52 6.87
CA ARG A 69 0.57 2.28 6.37
C ARG A 69 0.60 2.25 4.86
N LEU A 70 0.97 1.08 4.33
CA LEU A 70 0.78 0.77 2.92
C LEU A 70 -0.65 0.29 2.74
N VAL A 71 -1.47 1.03 1.99
CA VAL A 71 -2.85 0.67 1.70
C VAL A 71 -2.95 0.17 0.27
N TYR A 72 -3.58 -0.97 0.06
CA TYR A 72 -3.62 -1.63 -1.24
C TYR A 72 -4.92 -2.39 -1.46
N ASP A 73 -5.24 -2.64 -2.73
CA ASP A 73 -6.35 -3.50 -3.15
C ASP A 73 -5.93 -4.36 -4.34
N VAL A 74 -6.89 -5.02 -4.95
CA VAL A 74 -6.69 -5.74 -6.22
C VAL A 74 -7.52 -5.04 -7.29
N PHE A 75 -6.89 -4.68 -8.39
CA PHE A 75 -7.52 -4.08 -9.54
C PHE A 75 -7.04 -4.79 -10.80
N ASP A 76 -7.98 -5.23 -11.64
CA ASP A 76 -7.66 -5.98 -12.86
C ASP A 76 -6.71 -7.16 -12.58
N ASP A 77 -7.04 -7.92 -11.54
CA ASP A 77 -6.29 -9.09 -11.08
C ASP A 77 -4.81 -8.78 -10.71
N THR A 78 -4.53 -7.53 -10.37
CA THR A 78 -3.19 -7.06 -10.01
C THR A 78 -3.25 -6.28 -8.71
N VAL A 79 -2.27 -6.44 -7.83
CA VAL A 79 -2.17 -5.64 -6.60
C VAL A 79 -1.98 -4.18 -6.98
N ARG A 80 -2.80 -3.32 -6.40
CA ARG A 80 -2.74 -1.88 -6.65
C ARG A 80 -2.47 -1.15 -5.34
N VAL A 81 -1.44 -0.31 -5.31
CA VAL A 81 -1.13 0.53 -4.16
C VAL A 81 -1.95 1.82 -4.20
N LEU A 82 -2.59 2.13 -3.08
CA LEU A 82 -3.50 3.27 -2.95
C LEU A 82 -2.91 4.41 -2.12
N SER A 83 -2.11 4.11 -1.11
CA SER A 83 -1.55 5.14 -0.22
C SER A 83 -0.37 4.59 0.59
N TYR A 84 0.48 5.51 1.08
CA TYR A 84 1.58 5.22 2.01
C TYR A 84 1.58 6.12 3.23
N GLU A 85 0.68 7.09 3.31
CA GLU A 85 0.75 8.13 4.31
C GLU A 85 0.12 7.72 5.64
N GLU A 86 0.47 8.43 6.73
CA GLU A 86 -0.05 8.16 8.06
C GLU A 86 -1.54 8.46 8.20
N HIS A 87 -2.04 9.45 7.47
CA HIS A 87 -3.45 9.86 7.56
C HIS A 87 -4.36 9.13 6.57
N TYR A 88 -4.09 7.84 6.34
CA TYR A 88 -4.89 7.06 5.38
C TYR A 88 -6.38 6.98 5.75
N LYS A 89 -6.72 7.12 7.03
CA LYS A 89 -8.12 7.07 7.51
C LYS A 89 -8.96 8.25 7.03
N ASP A 90 -8.32 9.35 6.65
CA ASP A 90 -9.01 10.53 6.13
C ASP A 90 -9.36 10.38 4.64
N LYS A 91 -8.92 9.31 4.00
CA LYS A 91 -9.12 9.07 2.57
C LYS A 91 -10.29 8.13 2.32
N ASN A 92 -11.06 8.41 1.28
CA ASN A 92 -12.15 7.52 0.86
C ASN A 92 -11.68 6.60 -0.27
N PHE A 93 -11.11 5.46 0.09
CA PHE A 93 -10.59 4.50 -0.88
C PHE A 93 -11.69 3.82 -1.72
N ASP A 94 -12.96 3.88 -1.30
CA ASP A 94 -14.06 3.38 -2.13
C ASP A 94 -14.18 4.15 -3.44
N GLU A 95 -13.65 5.37 -3.50
CA GLU A 95 -13.68 6.24 -4.69
C GLU A 95 -12.39 6.17 -5.53
N TYR A 96 -11.43 5.40 -5.11
CA TYR A 96 -10.13 5.31 -5.82
C TYR A 96 -10.24 4.52 -7.14
#